data_17e2ec0e92fdb90824a5632821807a92
#
_entry.id   17e2ec0e92fdb90824a5632821807a92
#
_cell.length_a   1.000
_cell.length_b   1.000
_cell.length_c   1.000
_cell.angle_alpha   90.00
_cell.angle_beta   90.00
_cell.angle_gamma   90.00
#
_symmetry.space_group_name_H-M   'P 1'
#
loop_
_entity.id
_entity.type
_entity.pdbx_description
1 polymer ?
#
loop_
_entity_poly.entity_id
_entity_poly.type
_entity_poly.pdbx_seq_one_letter_code
_entity_poly.pdbx_strand_id
1 'polypeptide(L)'
;MKLSRKWFVLAGATLALVVAMPAATAFAKNGDDDPAGHVRHGGDDARRHLAGEAAATASPKLIGTVGKGDSFTITLSDARGHRVRTLNAGTYTVVVHDDSAIHNFELEREHGWERELTDVSAVGTKTVRLKLTHGSYKAFCDPHESTMFQRFTVR
;
A
#
# COMPACT_ATOMS: atom_id res chain seq x y z
N MET A 1 2.08 8.60 -33.22
CA MET A 1 0.69 8.34 -32.78
C MET A 1 0.71 7.06 -31.94
N LYS A 2 0.74 7.17 -30.60
CA LYS A 2 0.60 6.01 -29.69
C LYS A 2 -0.89 5.81 -29.45
N LEU A 3 -1.45 4.68 -29.88
CA LEU A 3 -2.83 4.30 -29.55
C LEU A 3 -2.85 3.86 -28.07
N SER A 4 -3.52 4.63 -27.25
CA SER A 4 -3.90 4.26 -25.88
C SER A 4 -4.86 3.06 -25.95
N ARG A 5 -4.40 1.89 -25.50
CA ARG A 5 -5.24 0.70 -25.37
C ARG A 5 -6.08 0.83 -24.10
N LYS A 6 -7.20 1.50 -24.21
CA LYS A 6 -8.23 1.46 -23.15
C LYS A 6 -8.85 0.06 -23.13
N TRP A 7 -8.51 -0.72 -22.12
CA TRP A 7 -9.18 -1.98 -21.84
C TRP A 7 -10.50 -1.67 -21.12
N PHE A 8 -11.60 -1.86 -21.84
CA PHE A 8 -12.93 -1.88 -21.23
C PHE A 8 -13.05 -3.15 -20.38
N VAL A 9 -13.06 -3.01 -19.06
CA VAL A 9 -13.45 -4.10 -18.15
C VAL A 9 -14.96 -4.07 -18.03
N LEU A 10 -15.61 -5.08 -18.63
CA LEU A 10 -17.04 -5.35 -18.42
C LEU A 10 -17.26 -5.70 -16.94
N ALA A 11 -18.14 -4.96 -16.29
CA ALA A 11 -18.62 -5.23 -14.95
C ALA A 11 -19.48 -6.50 -14.95
N GLY A 12 -18.92 -7.61 -14.47
CA GLY A 12 -19.66 -8.81 -14.09
C GLY A 12 -20.17 -8.68 -12.67
N ALA A 13 -21.49 -8.56 -12.50
CA ALA A 13 -22.15 -8.61 -11.20
C ALA A 13 -22.08 -10.06 -10.67
N THR A 14 -21.28 -10.30 -9.63
CA THR A 14 -21.30 -11.55 -8.88
C THR A 14 -22.11 -11.39 -7.59
N LEU A 15 -23.18 -12.15 -7.54
CA LEU A 15 -24.09 -12.32 -6.44
C LEU A 15 -23.35 -12.95 -5.24
N ALA A 16 -23.24 -12.24 -4.12
CA ALA A 16 -22.64 -12.75 -2.90
C ALA A 16 -23.63 -13.66 -2.16
N LEU A 17 -23.31 -14.94 -2.09
CA LEU A 17 -24.01 -15.94 -1.27
C LEU A 17 -23.49 -15.82 0.18
N VAL A 18 -24.33 -15.33 1.10
CA VAL A 18 -24.05 -15.31 2.53
C VAL A 18 -24.26 -16.71 3.10
N VAL A 19 -23.18 -17.39 3.47
CA VAL A 19 -23.23 -18.63 4.23
C VAL A 19 -23.06 -18.31 5.71
N ALA A 20 -24.13 -18.50 6.49
CA ALA A 20 -24.11 -18.40 7.94
C ALA A 20 -23.45 -19.66 8.54
N MET A 21 -22.40 -19.47 9.34
CA MET A 21 -21.79 -20.56 10.13
C MET A 21 -22.39 -20.58 11.53
N PRO A 22 -22.72 -21.78 12.07
CA PRO A 22 -23.21 -21.92 13.44
C PRO A 22 -22.04 -21.82 14.45
N ALA A 23 -22.33 -21.20 15.58
CA ALA A 23 -21.44 -21.09 16.73
C ALA A 23 -21.27 -22.47 17.40
N ALA A 24 -20.03 -22.93 17.56
CA ALA A 24 -19.70 -24.09 18.36
C ALA A 24 -19.54 -23.67 19.82
N THR A 25 -20.41 -24.22 20.69
CA THR A 25 -20.31 -24.10 22.14
C THR A 25 -19.26 -25.07 22.67
N ALA A 26 -18.23 -24.50 23.31
CA ALA A 26 -17.22 -25.29 24.01
C ALA A 26 -17.73 -25.67 25.41
N PHE A 27 -17.80 -26.96 25.68
CA PHE A 27 -18.07 -27.52 27.01
C PHE A 27 -16.80 -27.45 27.86
N ALA A 28 -16.90 -26.80 29.01
CA ALA A 28 -15.92 -26.88 30.07
C ALA A 28 -16.06 -28.21 30.80
N LYS A 29 -14.99 -28.97 30.91
CA LYS A 29 -14.92 -30.15 31.79
C LYS A 29 -13.97 -29.83 32.93
N ASN A 30 -14.57 -29.65 34.13
CA ASN A 30 -13.85 -29.66 35.40
C ASN A 30 -13.41 -31.08 35.73
N GLY A 31 -12.18 -31.24 36.12
CA GLY A 31 -11.65 -32.46 36.70
C GLY A 31 -10.59 -32.04 37.71
N ASP A 32 -11.02 -31.99 38.98
CA ASP A 32 -10.14 -31.99 40.13
C ASP A 32 -9.45 -33.35 40.24
N ASP A 33 -8.14 -33.35 40.41
CA ASP A 33 -7.43 -34.35 41.26
C ASP A 33 -5.97 -33.93 41.34
N ASP A 34 -5.64 -33.38 42.50
CA ASP A 34 -4.26 -33.15 42.94
C ASP A 34 -3.75 -34.42 43.67
N PRO A 35 -2.49 -34.85 43.56
CA PRO A 35 -1.67 -34.83 44.74
C PRO A 35 -0.24 -34.33 44.50
N ALA A 36 0.16 -33.54 45.46
CA ALA A 36 1.42 -33.10 45.95
C ALA A 36 2.74 -33.60 45.31
N GLY A 37 3.62 -32.62 45.04
CA GLY A 37 5.04 -32.76 45.22
C GLY A 37 5.86 -32.99 43.97
N HIS A 38 6.36 -31.89 43.40
CA HIS A 38 7.74 -31.82 42.94
C HIS A 38 8.11 -30.34 42.62
N VAL A 39 8.90 -29.78 43.51
CA VAL A 39 9.63 -28.55 43.31
C VAL A 39 10.65 -28.80 42.18
N ARG A 40 10.47 -28.21 41.01
CA ARG A 40 11.55 -28.08 40.01
C ARG A 40 11.77 -26.61 39.73
N HIS A 41 12.94 -26.18 40.20
CA HIS A 41 13.61 -24.95 39.75
C HIS A 41 13.77 -25.08 38.21
N GLY A 42 13.28 -24.10 37.52
CA GLY A 42 13.39 -24.02 36.04
C GLY A 42 12.69 -22.76 35.57
N GLY A 43 13.04 -21.64 36.13
CA GLY A 43 12.45 -20.37 35.79
C GLY A 43 13.37 -19.53 34.93
N ASP A 44 13.70 -19.91 33.70
CA ASP A 44 14.39 -18.97 32.80
C ASP A 44 14.08 -19.18 31.31
N ASP A 45 13.30 -20.20 30.92
CA ASP A 45 13.05 -20.46 29.51
C ASP A 45 11.78 -19.79 28.94
N ALA A 46 10.91 -19.24 29.82
CA ALA A 46 9.68 -18.60 29.35
C ALA A 46 9.87 -17.18 28.78
N ARG A 47 11.04 -16.58 28.90
CA ARG A 47 11.32 -15.23 28.37
C ARG A 47 11.95 -15.18 26.99
N ARG A 48 12.31 -16.34 26.40
CA ARG A 48 12.96 -16.38 25.08
C ARG A 48 12.02 -16.57 23.90
N HIS A 49 10.75 -16.92 24.14
CA HIS A 49 9.79 -17.16 23.06
C HIS A 49 8.97 -15.93 22.62
N LEU A 50 9.10 -14.78 23.30
CA LEU A 50 8.38 -13.55 22.93
C LEU A 50 9.24 -12.54 22.16
N ALA A 51 10.47 -12.87 21.82
CA ALA A 51 11.37 -11.97 21.07
C ALA A 51 11.39 -12.24 19.56
N GLY A 52 10.47 -13.03 19.04
CA GLY A 52 10.40 -13.45 17.64
C GLY A 52 9.23 -12.91 16.84
N GLU A 53 8.39 -12.07 17.41
CA GLU A 53 7.41 -11.32 16.64
C GLU A 53 8.15 -10.19 15.95
N ALA A 54 8.67 -10.50 14.76
CA ALA A 54 9.27 -9.52 13.86
C ALA A 54 8.26 -8.38 13.75
N ALA A 55 8.55 -7.24 14.39
CA ALA A 55 7.80 -6.02 14.20
C ALA A 55 7.67 -5.84 12.67
N ALA A 56 6.46 -6.00 12.14
CA ALA A 56 6.20 -5.79 10.74
C ALA A 56 6.64 -4.36 10.45
N THR A 57 7.84 -4.20 9.90
CA THR A 57 8.42 -2.89 9.62
C THR A 57 7.44 -2.18 8.70
N ALA A 58 6.84 -1.11 9.22
CA ALA A 58 5.85 -0.33 8.49
C ALA A 58 6.47 0.06 7.14
N SER A 59 5.75 -0.22 6.05
CA SER A 59 6.23 0.11 4.70
C SER A 59 6.59 1.59 4.63
N PRO A 60 7.76 1.95 4.07
CA PRO A 60 8.15 3.35 3.92
C PRO A 60 7.06 4.15 3.21
N LYS A 61 6.81 5.38 3.69
CA LYS A 61 5.76 6.25 3.17
C LYS A 61 6.33 7.16 2.08
N LEU A 62 5.58 7.26 0.98
CA LEU A 62 5.76 8.27 -0.06
C LEU A 62 4.53 9.18 -0.10
N ILE A 63 4.74 10.43 -0.48
CA ILE A 63 3.69 11.44 -0.60
C ILE A 63 3.68 11.93 -2.05
N GLY A 64 2.59 11.65 -2.75
CA GLY A 64 2.25 12.24 -4.04
C GLY A 64 1.43 13.50 -3.82
N THR A 65 1.68 14.54 -4.59
CA THR A 65 0.83 15.74 -4.62
C THR A 65 0.62 16.14 -6.07
N VAL A 66 -0.62 16.41 -6.45
CA VAL A 66 -0.99 16.87 -7.78
C VAL A 66 -2.02 17.99 -7.70
N GLY A 67 -1.88 18.99 -8.59
CA GLY A 67 -2.88 20.04 -8.76
C GLY A 67 -3.04 21.01 -7.59
N LYS A 68 -2.06 21.15 -6.70
CA LYS A 68 -2.16 22.04 -5.53
C LYS A 68 -2.51 23.46 -5.94
N GLY A 69 -3.69 23.95 -5.52
CA GLY A 69 -4.21 25.26 -5.92
C GLY A 69 -4.45 25.36 -7.43
N ASP A 70 -4.93 24.30 -8.05
CA ASP A 70 -5.14 24.14 -9.50
C ASP A 70 -3.89 24.37 -10.36
N SER A 71 -2.70 24.26 -9.75
CA SER A 71 -1.45 24.40 -10.48
C SER A 71 -1.11 23.16 -11.30
N PHE A 72 -0.46 23.36 -12.45
CA PHE A 72 0.05 22.29 -13.30
C PHE A 72 1.36 21.69 -12.73
N THR A 73 1.27 21.20 -11.47
CA THR A 73 2.40 20.62 -10.76
C THR A 73 2.08 19.23 -10.23
N ILE A 74 3.07 18.35 -10.31
CA ILE A 74 3.04 17.02 -9.72
C ILE A 74 4.35 16.74 -9.01
N THR A 75 4.28 16.15 -7.82
CA THR A 75 5.47 15.77 -7.05
C THR A 75 5.30 14.43 -6.36
N LEU A 76 6.40 13.69 -6.24
CA LEU A 76 6.53 12.54 -5.37
C LEU A 76 7.68 12.80 -4.40
N SER A 77 7.40 12.75 -3.11
CA SER A 77 8.36 13.01 -2.02
C SER A 77 8.40 11.85 -1.01
N ASP A 78 9.45 11.80 -0.21
CA ASP A 78 9.52 10.97 0.96
C ASP A 78 8.67 11.55 2.12
N ALA A 79 8.58 10.83 3.25
CA ALA A 79 7.82 11.28 4.42
C ALA A 79 8.38 12.57 5.07
N ARG A 80 9.59 12.99 4.70
CA ARG A 80 10.25 14.23 5.18
C ARG A 80 10.05 15.40 4.22
N GLY A 81 9.35 15.16 3.08
CA GLY A 81 9.11 16.17 2.05
C GLY A 81 10.25 16.31 1.03
N HIS A 82 11.29 15.48 1.06
CA HIS A 82 12.32 15.52 0.05
C HIS A 82 11.83 14.87 -1.25
N ARG A 83 12.03 15.57 -2.36
CA ARG A 83 11.68 15.06 -3.68
C ARG A 83 12.39 13.74 -3.96
N VAL A 84 11.66 12.70 -4.31
CA VAL A 84 12.19 11.39 -4.66
C VAL A 84 12.96 11.46 -5.97
N ARG A 85 14.22 11.00 -5.94
CA ARG A 85 15.06 10.81 -7.13
C ARG A 85 15.48 9.35 -7.28
N THR A 86 15.70 8.68 -6.15
CA THR A 86 16.09 7.27 -6.09
C THR A 86 15.43 6.62 -4.88
N LEU A 87 14.95 5.39 -5.08
CA LEU A 87 14.40 4.52 -4.04
C LEU A 87 15.08 3.16 -4.08
N ASN A 88 15.03 2.41 -3.00
CA ASN A 88 15.34 0.99 -3.02
C ASN A 88 14.12 0.20 -3.50
N ALA A 89 14.34 -0.98 -4.12
CA ALA A 89 13.24 -1.88 -4.43
C ALA A 89 12.54 -2.32 -3.14
N GLY A 90 11.20 -2.36 -3.15
CA GLY A 90 10.44 -2.67 -1.94
C GLY A 90 8.96 -2.32 -2.03
N THR A 91 8.27 -2.53 -0.91
CA THR A 91 6.85 -2.15 -0.79
C THR A 91 6.74 -0.81 -0.08
N TYR A 92 5.99 0.10 -0.68
CA TYR A 92 5.77 1.46 -0.20
C TYR A 92 4.28 1.73 0.05
N THR A 93 3.98 2.55 1.05
CA THR A 93 2.66 3.16 1.21
C THR A 93 2.70 4.53 0.55
N VAL A 94 1.99 4.69 -0.56
CA VAL A 94 1.89 5.96 -1.29
C VAL A 94 0.60 6.65 -0.88
N VAL A 95 0.72 7.86 -0.33
CA VAL A 95 -0.41 8.73 -0.02
C VAL A 95 -0.42 9.84 -1.06
N VAL A 96 -1.48 9.91 -1.84
CA VAL A 96 -1.66 10.94 -2.87
C VAL A 96 -2.64 11.99 -2.36
N HIS A 97 -2.22 13.24 -2.38
CA HIS A 97 -3.07 14.41 -2.21
C HIS A 97 -3.37 14.97 -3.61
N ASP A 98 -4.60 14.81 -4.04
CA ASP A 98 -5.10 15.33 -5.29
C ASP A 98 -6.01 16.53 -4.98
N ASP A 99 -5.55 17.71 -5.36
CA ASP A 99 -6.19 18.97 -5.01
C ASP A 99 -6.93 19.60 -6.22
N SER A 100 -7.13 18.83 -7.31
CA SER A 100 -7.73 19.38 -8.53
C SER A 100 -8.53 18.36 -9.34
N ALA A 101 -9.74 18.75 -9.75
CA ALA A 101 -10.63 17.91 -10.56
C ALA A 101 -10.26 17.81 -12.05
N ILE A 102 -9.16 18.42 -12.47
CA ILE A 102 -8.69 18.37 -13.87
C ILE A 102 -7.33 17.65 -14.02
N HIS A 103 -6.82 17.12 -12.93
CA HIS A 103 -5.57 16.37 -12.87
C HIS A 103 -5.80 14.98 -12.30
N ASN A 104 -4.82 14.09 -12.49
CA ASN A 104 -4.74 12.79 -11.83
C ASN A 104 -3.29 12.49 -11.45
N PHE A 105 -3.10 11.46 -10.66
CA PHE A 105 -1.78 10.99 -10.28
C PHE A 105 -1.58 9.55 -10.75
N GLU A 106 -0.65 9.37 -11.68
CA GLU A 106 -0.27 8.07 -12.20
C GLU A 106 1.20 7.75 -11.94
N LEU A 107 1.49 6.45 -11.86
CA LEU A 107 2.85 5.93 -11.85
C LEU A 107 3.04 4.98 -13.03
N GLU A 108 4.08 5.24 -13.81
CA GLU A 108 4.54 4.38 -14.89
C GLU A 108 5.94 3.83 -14.56
N ARG A 109 6.17 2.55 -14.85
CA ARG A 109 7.51 1.98 -14.96
C ARG A 109 7.87 1.87 -16.42
N GLU A 110 8.99 2.43 -16.82
CA GLU A 110 9.49 2.38 -18.19
C GLU A 110 9.59 0.92 -18.68
N HIS A 111 8.97 0.62 -19.83
CA HIS A 111 8.83 -0.74 -20.39
C HIS A 111 8.14 -1.76 -19.46
N GLY A 112 7.27 -1.31 -18.57
CA GLY A 112 6.59 -2.15 -17.61
C GLY A 112 5.10 -1.89 -17.49
N TRP A 113 4.68 -1.57 -16.29
CA TRP A 113 3.29 -1.30 -15.96
C TRP A 113 3.04 0.20 -15.72
N GLU A 114 1.80 0.55 -15.87
CA GLU A 114 1.25 1.87 -15.55
C GLU A 114 0.08 1.68 -14.58
N ARG A 115 -0.06 2.58 -13.64
CA ARG A 115 -1.12 2.53 -12.64
C ARG A 115 -1.61 3.91 -12.26
N GLU A 116 -2.88 4.13 -12.52
CA GLU A 116 -3.62 5.27 -12.02
C GLU A 116 -3.85 5.14 -10.50
N LEU A 117 -3.45 6.15 -9.75
CA LEU A 117 -3.64 6.23 -8.30
C LEU A 117 -4.82 7.12 -7.93
N THR A 118 -5.07 8.20 -8.68
CA THR A 118 -6.28 9.03 -8.58
C THR A 118 -6.87 9.25 -9.97
N ASP A 119 -8.19 9.31 -10.07
CA ASP A 119 -8.89 9.63 -11.32
C ASP A 119 -8.86 11.14 -11.58
N VAL A 120 -8.98 11.58 -12.83
CA VAL A 120 -8.95 13.02 -13.21
C VAL A 120 -10.00 13.85 -12.45
N SER A 121 -11.18 13.29 -12.19
CA SER A 121 -12.26 14.00 -11.47
C SER A 121 -12.21 13.84 -9.94
N ALA A 122 -11.27 13.04 -9.43
CA ALA A 122 -11.18 12.76 -8.00
C ALA A 122 -10.39 13.87 -7.29
N VAL A 123 -11.00 14.44 -6.25
CA VAL A 123 -10.34 15.38 -5.34
C VAL A 123 -10.28 14.76 -3.95
N GLY A 124 -9.12 14.86 -3.29
CA GLY A 124 -8.94 14.39 -1.94
C GLY A 124 -7.66 13.58 -1.72
N THR A 125 -7.68 12.71 -0.72
CA THR A 125 -6.52 11.88 -0.37
C THR A 125 -6.79 10.41 -0.62
N LYS A 126 -5.90 9.75 -1.37
CA LYS A 126 -5.93 8.31 -1.61
C LYS A 126 -4.66 7.65 -1.10
N THR A 127 -4.79 6.52 -0.43
CA THR A 127 -3.67 5.73 0.06
C THR A 127 -3.63 4.40 -0.66
N VAL A 128 -2.47 4.08 -1.23
CA VAL A 128 -2.26 2.85 -2.00
C VAL A 128 -0.97 2.17 -1.54
N ARG A 129 -0.97 0.86 -1.44
CA ARG A 129 0.24 0.08 -1.20
C ARG A 129 0.77 -0.45 -2.52
N LEU A 130 2.04 -0.17 -2.82
CA LEU A 130 2.70 -0.52 -4.08
C LEU A 130 4.01 -1.24 -3.83
N LYS A 131 4.24 -2.31 -4.58
CA LYS A 131 5.55 -2.94 -4.70
C LYS A 131 6.28 -2.32 -5.90
N LEU A 132 7.37 -1.59 -5.63
CA LEU A 132 8.25 -1.03 -6.64
C LEU A 132 9.45 -1.95 -6.83
N THR A 133 9.75 -2.30 -8.08
CA THR A 133 10.87 -3.14 -8.48
C THR A 133 11.90 -2.31 -9.22
N HIS A 134 13.12 -2.84 -9.41
CA HIS A 134 14.19 -2.14 -10.13
C HIS A 134 13.72 -1.59 -11.48
N GLY A 135 14.06 -0.35 -11.79
CA GLY A 135 13.74 0.29 -13.07
C GLY A 135 13.62 1.80 -12.98
N SER A 136 13.40 2.42 -14.13
CA SER A 136 13.06 3.83 -14.28
C SER A 136 11.57 4.02 -14.14
N TYR A 137 11.16 5.03 -13.41
CA TYR A 137 9.77 5.36 -13.12
C TYR A 137 9.45 6.81 -13.44
N LYS A 138 8.18 7.06 -13.72
CA LYS A 138 7.61 8.38 -13.91
C LYS A 138 6.32 8.49 -13.09
N ALA A 139 6.22 9.52 -12.26
CA ALA A 139 4.96 10.00 -11.74
C ALA A 139 4.45 11.09 -12.67
N PHE A 140 3.20 11.05 -13.11
CA PHE A 140 2.68 11.99 -14.10
C PHE A 140 1.16 12.17 -13.98
N CYS A 141 0.66 13.22 -14.64
CA CYS A 141 -0.76 13.46 -14.86
C CYS A 141 -1.07 13.13 -16.32
N ASP A 142 -1.97 12.18 -16.60
CA ASP A 142 -2.26 11.72 -17.95
C ASP A 142 -2.72 12.86 -18.89
N PRO A 143 -3.69 13.73 -18.54
CA PRO A 143 -4.08 14.83 -19.41
C PRO A 143 -2.96 15.84 -19.72
N HIS A 144 -1.92 15.93 -18.86
CA HIS A 144 -0.86 16.92 -18.95
C HIS A 144 0.54 16.29 -18.90
N GLU A 145 0.68 15.07 -19.41
CA GLU A 145 1.90 14.25 -19.33
C GLU A 145 3.16 14.97 -19.82
N SER A 146 3.04 15.83 -20.82
CA SER A 146 4.19 16.56 -21.39
C SER A 146 4.81 17.58 -20.46
N THR A 147 4.06 18.08 -19.48
CA THR A 147 4.45 19.16 -18.56
C THR A 147 4.41 18.75 -17.09
N MET A 148 3.47 17.87 -16.71
CA MET A 148 3.27 17.42 -15.35
C MET A 148 3.85 16.03 -15.13
N PHE A 149 5.15 15.95 -14.88
CA PHE A 149 5.81 14.69 -14.56
C PHE A 149 7.02 14.85 -13.65
N GLN A 150 7.36 13.75 -12.98
CA GLN A 150 8.59 13.59 -12.21
C GLN A 150 9.17 12.19 -12.47
N ARG A 151 10.45 12.14 -12.86
CA ARG A 151 11.17 10.86 -13.04
C ARG A 151 11.95 10.49 -11.78
N PHE A 152 12.06 9.19 -11.51
CA PHE A 152 12.88 8.64 -10.45
C PHE A 152 13.34 7.22 -10.79
N THR A 153 14.31 6.71 -10.07
CA THR A 153 14.87 5.36 -10.28
C THR A 153 14.66 4.51 -9.05
N VAL A 154 14.34 3.23 -9.24
CA VAL A 154 14.30 2.21 -8.19
C VAL A 154 15.47 1.25 -8.40
N ARG A 155 16.31 1.07 -7.37
CA ARG A 155 17.51 0.21 -7.34
C ARG A 155 17.28 -1.03 -6.52
#